data_15fd36cc3bead7ed41ccd92092870350
#
_entry.id   15fd36cc3bead7ed41ccd92092870350
#
_cell.length_a   1.000
_cell.length_b   1.000
_cell.length_c   1.000
_cell.angle_alpha   90.00
_cell.angle_beta   90.00
_cell.angle_gamma   90.00
#
_symmetry.space_group_name_H-M   'P 1'
#
loop_
_entity.id
_entity.type
_entity.pdbx_description
1 polymer ?
#
loop_
_entity_poly.entity_id
_entity_poly.type
_entity_poly.pdbx_seq_one_letter_code
_entity_poly.pdbx_strand_id
1 'polypeptide(L)'
;CAVVHSDSSTTIQRLNQEAAKVMYRANENGFALKEEDAIKWITANAAKSLGINDEVGSLEAGKNADVVIWNTNPFSVYAQAEQVFIDGAKVYDRLDDKYQAKSDFLLGQKLNNHLASPTNKTDIK
;
A
#
# COMPACT_ATOMS: atom_id res chain seq x y z
N CYS A 1 17.02 8.21 -13.43
CA CYS A 1 15.82 7.47 -13.07
C CYS A 1 16.15 6.61 -11.84
N ALA A 2 15.67 6.95 -10.66
CA ALA A 2 15.83 6.15 -9.46
C ALA A 2 14.68 5.14 -9.34
N VAL A 3 14.98 3.96 -8.81
CA VAL A 3 14.01 2.91 -8.49
C VAL A 3 14.34 2.40 -7.09
N VAL A 4 13.31 2.17 -6.28
CA VAL A 4 13.42 1.50 -4.98
C VAL A 4 12.81 0.12 -5.13
N HIS A 5 13.55 -0.89 -4.72
CA HIS A 5 13.10 -2.29 -4.74
C HIS A 5 13.46 -2.98 -3.42
N SER A 6 12.91 -4.16 -3.19
CA SER A 6 13.24 -5.01 -2.06
C SER A 6 13.63 -6.40 -2.57
N ASP A 7 14.72 -6.95 -2.05
CA ASP A 7 15.13 -8.33 -2.28
C ASP A 7 14.55 -9.29 -1.25
N SER A 8 13.62 -8.80 -0.42
CA SER A 8 13.07 -9.55 0.70
C SER A 8 11.55 -9.61 0.65
N SER A 9 11.00 -10.80 0.78
CA SER A 9 9.55 -11.04 0.88
C SER A 9 8.92 -10.40 2.13
N THR A 10 9.71 -10.11 3.16
CA THR A 10 9.22 -9.49 4.41
C THR A 10 9.21 -7.96 4.34
N THR A 11 10.12 -7.35 3.57
CA THR A 11 10.25 -5.89 3.50
C THR A 11 9.52 -5.27 2.31
N ILE A 12 9.17 -6.06 1.29
CA ILE A 12 8.48 -5.57 0.08
C ILE A 12 7.18 -4.84 0.40
N GLN A 13 6.46 -5.27 1.42
CA GLN A 13 5.21 -4.65 1.88
C GLN A 13 5.37 -3.21 2.41
N ARG A 14 6.62 -2.72 2.56
CA ARG A 14 6.96 -1.40 3.10
C ARG A 14 7.74 -0.52 2.13
N LEU A 15 7.68 -0.80 0.82
CA LEU A 15 8.43 -0.04 -0.18
C LEU A 15 8.08 1.45 -0.19
N ASN A 16 6.84 1.82 0.14
CA ASN A 16 6.43 3.20 0.34
C ASN A 16 7.24 3.89 1.44
N GLN A 17 7.50 3.20 2.56
CA GLN A 17 8.31 3.73 3.66
C GLN A 17 9.80 3.76 3.31
N GLU A 18 10.30 2.80 2.54
CA GLU A 18 11.67 2.83 2.07
C GLU A 18 11.91 3.99 1.10
N ALA A 19 10.98 4.27 0.18
CA ALA A 19 11.05 5.44 -0.68
C ALA A 19 11.02 6.76 0.13
N ALA A 20 10.18 6.82 1.18
CA ALA A 20 10.14 7.98 2.08
C ALA A 20 11.48 8.21 2.80
N LYS A 21 12.10 7.15 3.33
CA LYS A 21 13.42 7.23 4.01
C LYS A 21 14.50 7.74 3.06
N VAL A 22 14.53 7.20 1.82
CA VAL A 22 15.53 7.62 0.81
C VAL A 22 15.34 9.09 0.46
N MET A 23 14.11 9.54 0.22
CA MET A 23 13.79 10.92 -0.08
C MET A 23 14.23 11.85 1.07
N TYR A 24 13.84 11.51 2.30
CA TYR A 24 14.20 12.30 3.48
C TYR A 24 15.72 12.41 3.63
N ARG A 25 16.43 11.28 3.53
CA ARG A 25 17.89 11.25 3.64
C ARG A 25 18.59 12.05 2.55
N ALA A 26 18.08 12.00 1.33
CA ALA A 26 18.59 12.81 0.22
C ALA A 26 18.40 14.30 0.50
N ASN A 27 17.23 14.70 1.00
CA ASN A 27 16.95 16.11 1.33
C ASN A 27 17.84 16.62 2.47
N GLU A 28 18.18 15.81 3.47
CA GLU A 28 19.18 16.15 4.49
C GLU A 28 20.57 16.43 3.87
N ASN A 29 20.88 15.84 2.72
CA ASN A 29 22.14 16.04 1.99
C ASN A 29 22.04 17.10 0.88
N GLY A 30 21.03 17.96 0.95
CA GLY A 30 20.92 19.14 0.07
C GLY A 30 20.15 18.92 -1.24
N PHE A 31 19.52 17.77 -1.43
CA PHE A 31 18.57 17.57 -2.52
C PHE A 31 17.22 18.19 -2.15
N ALA A 32 16.45 18.63 -3.15
CA ALA A 32 15.13 19.21 -2.96
C ALA A 32 14.05 18.31 -3.62
N LEU A 33 14.00 17.04 -3.19
CA LEU A 33 13.08 16.05 -3.72
C LEU A 33 11.70 16.19 -3.08
N LYS A 34 10.66 16.00 -3.87
CA LYS A 34 9.27 16.02 -3.43
C LYS A 34 8.69 14.61 -3.38
N GLU A 35 7.57 14.46 -2.69
CA GLU A 35 6.82 13.20 -2.63
C GLU A 35 6.40 12.71 -4.03
N GLU A 36 6.06 13.64 -4.93
CA GLU A 36 5.75 13.36 -6.34
C GLU A 36 6.92 12.73 -7.11
N ASP A 37 8.15 12.98 -6.70
CA ASP A 37 9.33 12.35 -7.28
C ASP A 37 9.56 10.97 -6.66
N ALA A 38 9.42 10.87 -5.34
CA ALA A 38 9.67 9.64 -4.61
C ALA A 38 8.64 8.54 -4.94
N ILE A 39 7.37 8.89 -5.17
CA ILE A 39 6.34 7.91 -5.53
C ILE A 39 6.66 7.26 -6.89
N LYS A 40 7.27 7.99 -7.82
CA LYS A 40 7.68 7.44 -9.12
C LYS A 40 8.72 6.35 -8.99
N TRP A 41 9.52 6.34 -7.93
CA TRP A 41 10.57 5.33 -7.74
C TRP A 41 10.03 3.92 -7.51
N ILE A 42 8.80 3.84 -7.01
CA ILE A 42 8.08 2.57 -6.76
C ILE A 42 6.91 2.35 -7.72
N THR A 43 6.73 3.22 -8.71
CA THR A 43 5.65 3.15 -9.71
C THR A 43 6.21 3.36 -11.14
N ALA A 44 6.08 4.55 -11.70
CA ALA A 44 6.43 4.84 -13.10
C ALA A 44 7.90 4.56 -13.46
N ASN A 45 8.83 4.84 -12.55
CA ASN A 45 10.25 4.58 -12.80
C ASN A 45 10.55 3.07 -12.81
N ALA A 46 9.90 2.32 -11.91
CA ALA A 46 10.02 0.87 -11.87
C ALA A 46 9.48 0.25 -13.18
N ALA A 47 8.28 0.65 -13.61
CA ALA A 47 7.70 0.23 -14.88
C ALA A 47 8.63 0.54 -16.07
N LYS A 48 9.19 1.75 -16.11
CA LYS A 48 10.12 2.17 -17.15
C LYS A 48 11.40 1.34 -17.16
N SER A 49 11.95 1.01 -16.00
CA SER A 49 13.17 0.19 -15.91
C SER A 49 12.95 -1.24 -16.40
N LEU A 50 11.74 -1.74 -16.33
CA LEU A 50 11.32 -3.05 -16.83
C LEU A 50 10.83 -3.01 -18.29
N GLY A 51 10.67 -1.82 -18.88
CA GLY A 51 10.18 -1.67 -20.26
C GLY A 51 8.68 -1.92 -20.43
N ILE A 52 7.88 -1.80 -19.37
CA ILE A 52 6.43 -2.03 -19.34
C ILE A 52 5.64 -0.77 -19.01
N ASN A 53 6.25 0.40 -19.16
CA ASN A 53 5.63 1.68 -18.81
C ASN A 53 4.44 2.06 -19.68
N ASP A 54 4.25 1.41 -20.82
CA ASP A 54 3.07 1.62 -21.69
C ASP A 54 1.83 0.92 -21.12
N GLU A 55 2.03 -0.08 -20.26
CA GLU A 55 0.96 -0.90 -19.68
C GLU A 55 0.64 -0.53 -18.22
N VAL A 56 1.67 -0.18 -17.42
CA VAL A 56 1.54 0.03 -15.98
C VAL A 56 2.39 1.20 -15.47
N GLY A 57 2.30 1.50 -14.18
CA GLY A 57 3.17 2.42 -13.44
C GLY A 57 2.64 3.86 -13.35
N SER A 58 1.56 4.19 -14.03
CA SER A 58 0.88 5.49 -13.93
C SER A 58 -0.63 5.33 -14.13
N LEU A 59 -1.39 6.26 -13.56
CA LEU A 59 -2.85 6.30 -13.71
C LEU A 59 -3.22 7.08 -14.98
N GLU A 60 -3.21 6.40 -16.09
CA GLU A 60 -3.52 6.96 -17.41
C GLU A 60 -4.56 6.08 -18.12
N ALA A 61 -5.41 6.71 -18.94
CA ALA A 61 -6.39 5.98 -19.72
C ALA A 61 -5.70 5.00 -20.70
N GLY A 62 -6.14 3.76 -20.71
CA GLY A 62 -5.58 2.70 -21.57
C GLY A 62 -4.53 1.82 -20.89
N LYS A 63 -4.09 2.16 -19.67
CA LYS A 63 -3.21 1.31 -18.86
C LYS A 63 -4.00 0.39 -17.94
N ASN A 64 -3.34 -0.65 -17.47
CA ASN A 64 -3.89 -1.55 -16.47
C ASN A 64 -4.25 -0.77 -15.19
N ALA A 65 -5.40 -1.07 -14.64
CA ALA A 65 -5.88 -0.40 -13.44
C ALA A 65 -5.28 -1.05 -12.17
N ASP A 66 -3.96 -0.88 -11.99
CA ASP A 66 -3.22 -1.27 -10.79
C ASP A 66 -3.21 -0.08 -9.83
N VAL A 67 -4.09 -0.12 -8.83
CA VAL A 67 -4.36 1.02 -7.95
C VAL A 67 -4.33 0.60 -6.49
N VAL A 68 -3.65 1.39 -5.66
CA VAL A 68 -3.71 1.28 -4.21
C VAL A 68 -4.37 2.51 -3.63
N ILE A 69 -5.43 2.32 -2.85
CA ILE A 69 -6.08 3.38 -2.08
C ILE A 69 -5.54 3.33 -0.66
N TRP A 70 -5.05 4.47 -0.18
CA TRP A 70 -4.47 4.62 1.15
C TRP A 70 -5.37 5.44 2.07
N ASN A 71 -5.35 5.14 3.36
CA ASN A 71 -6.09 5.91 4.38
C ASN A 71 -5.49 7.30 4.64
N THR A 72 -4.22 7.50 4.28
CA THR A 72 -3.49 8.77 4.44
C THR A 72 -2.34 8.82 3.43
N ASN A 73 -1.48 9.84 3.54
CA ASN A 73 -0.28 9.97 2.73
C ASN A 73 0.54 8.66 2.76
N PRO A 74 0.83 8.02 1.61
CA PRO A 74 1.52 6.74 1.53
C PRO A 74 2.92 6.75 2.15
N PHE A 75 3.57 7.90 2.28
CA PHE A 75 4.87 8.04 2.93
C PHE A 75 4.82 8.16 4.45
N SER A 76 3.63 8.27 5.03
CA SER A 76 3.44 8.22 6.46
C SER A 76 3.70 6.81 7.01
N VAL A 77 4.33 6.71 8.19
CA VAL A 77 4.48 5.43 8.92
C VAL A 77 3.14 4.86 9.39
N TYR A 78 2.09 5.68 9.40
CA TYR A 78 0.72 5.29 9.73
C TYR A 78 -0.11 4.92 8.50
N ALA A 79 0.45 5.04 7.29
CA ALA A 79 -0.25 4.70 6.06
C ALA A 79 -0.58 3.20 6.00
N GLN A 80 -1.82 2.93 5.69
CA GLN A 80 -2.34 1.58 5.46
C GLN A 80 -3.08 1.55 4.14
N ALA A 81 -2.83 0.55 3.32
CA ALA A 81 -3.64 0.31 2.13
C ALA A 81 -5.06 -0.06 2.59
N GLU A 82 -6.06 0.65 2.09
CA GLU A 82 -7.47 0.35 2.32
C GLU A 82 -8.01 -0.60 1.27
N GLN A 83 -7.67 -0.35 0.02
CA GLN A 83 -8.06 -1.22 -1.10
C GLN A 83 -6.91 -1.34 -2.09
N VAL A 84 -6.81 -2.52 -2.72
CA VAL A 84 -5.85 -2.78 -3.78
C VAL A 84 -6.58 -3.38 -4.97
N PHE A 85 -6.30 -2.83 -6.14
CA PHE A 85 -6.81 -3.30 -7.41
C PHE A 85 -5.64 -3.73 -8.31
N ILE A 86 -5.79 -4.84 -9.01
CA ILE A 86 -4.88 -5.34 -10.04
C ILE A 86 -5.72 -5.61 -11.28
N ASP A 87 -5.34 -5.05 -12.42
CA ASP A 87 -6.11 -5.11 -13.66
C ASP A 87 -7.58 -4.70 -13.46
N GLY A 88 -7.86 -3.75 -12.57
CA GLY A 88 -9.20 -3.31 -12.22
C GLY A 88 -9.98 -4.25 -11.29
N ALA A 89 -9.47 -5.43 -11.00
CA ALA A 89 -10.09 -6.34 -10.03
C ALA A 89 -9.65 -6.00 -8.61
N LYS A 90 -10.61 -5.85 -7.68
CA LYS A 90 -10.30 -5.64 -6.27
C LYS A 90 -9.75 -6.93 -5.66
N VAL A 91 -8.47 -6.92 -5.27
CA VAL A 91 -7.75 -8.08 -4.71
C VAL A 91 -7.55 -7.97 -3.20
N TYR A 92 -7.76 -6.79 -2.63
CA TYR A 92 -7.69 -6.55 -1.20
C TYR A 92 -8.65 -5.45 -0.78
N ASP A 93 -9.29 -5.63 0.38
CA ASP A 93 -10.08 -4.62 1.06
C ASP A 93 -9.89 -4.79 2.57
N ARG A 94 -9.39 -3.75 3.22
CA ARG A 94 -9.04 -3.78 4.64
C ARG A 94 -10.26 -4.00 5.56
N LEU A 95 -11.43 -3.59 5.12
CA LEU A 95 -12.66 -3.67 5.91
C LEU A 95 -13.50 -4.93 5.60
N ASP A 96 -13.12 -5.72 4.62
CA ASP A 96 -13.82 -6.95 4.25
C ASP A 96 -13.10 -8.17 4.85
N ASP A 97 -13.77 -8.88 5.74
CA ASP A 97 -13.26 -10.07 6.44
C ASP A 97 -12.74 -11.15 5.50
N LYS A 98 -13.23 -11.18 4.26
CA LYS A 98 -12.76 -12.12 3.22
C LYS A 98 -11.27 -11.95 2.93
N TYR A 99 -10.76 -10.72 3.03
CA TYR A 99 -9.36 -10.38 2.72
C TYR A 99 -8.47 -10.29 3.96
N GLN A 100 -9.03 -10.52 5.16
CA GLN A 100 -8.25 -10.51 6.37
C GLN A 100 -7.37 -11.77 6.47
N ALA A 101 -6.11 -11.56 6.89
CA ALA A 101 -5.23 -12.68 7.19
C ALA A 101 -5.79 -13.50 8.36
N LYS A 102 -5.92 -14.79 8.16
CA LYS A 102 -6.31 -15.74 9.24
C LYS A 102 -5.05 -16.36 9.81
N SER A 103 -4.92 -16.30 11.13
CA SER A 103 -3.83 -16.99 11.82
C SER A 103 -3.98 -18.48 11.70
N ASP A 104 -2.88 -19.21 11.48
CA ASP A 104 -2.85 -20.68 11.46
C ASP A 104 -3.37 -21.28 12.77
N PHE A 105 -3.24 -20.57 13.88
CA PHE A 105 -3.82 -20.96 15.18
C PHE A 105 -5.35 -20.95 15.19
N LEU A 106 -5.98 -20.26 14.26
CA LEU A 106 -7.45 -20.18 14.14
C LEU A 106 -8.01 -21.18 13.13
N LEU A 107 -7.15 -21.83 12.35
CA LEU A 107 -7.59 -22.84 11.38
C LEU A 107 -8.21 -24.04 12.11
N GLY A 108 -9.45 -24.38 11.75
CA GLY A 108 -10.19 -25.47 12.35
C GLY A 108 -10.87 -25.16 13.69
N GLN A 109 -10.70 -23.95 14.24
CA GLN A 109 -11.45 -23.52 15.42
C GLN A 109 -12.79 -22.89 15.00
N LYS A 110 -13.87 -23.30 15.67
CA LYS A 110 -15.14 -22.57 15.58
C LYS A 110 -14.97 -21.28 16.39
N LEU A 111 -14.82 -20.16 15.72
CA LEU A 111 -14.87 -18.83 16.36
C LEU A 111 -16.28 -18.67 16.97
N ASN A 112 -16.38 -18.85 18.28
CA ASN A 112 -17.56 -18.40 18.99
C ASN A 112 -17.59 -16.88 18.92
N ASN A 113 -18.65 -16.30 18.35
CA ASN A 113 -18.86 -14.88 18.12
C ASN A 113 -18.94 -14.02 19.41
N HIS A 114 -18.23 -14.37 20.47
CA HIS A 114 -18.23 -13.65 21.75
C HIS A 114 -17.23 -12.49 21.83
N LEU A 115 -16.53 -12.19 20.72
CA LEU A 115 -15.66 -10.99 20.62
C LEU A 115 -16.21 -9.97 19.62
N ALA A 116 -17.53 -9.89 19.48
CA ALA A 116 -18.16 -8.74 18.87
C ALA A 116 -17.87 -7.51 19.74
N SER A 117 -17.20 -6.54 19.18
CA SER A 117 -16.86 -5.25 19.81
C SER A 117 -18.08 -4.64 20.53
N PRO A 118 -17.91 -4.04 21.70
CA PRO A 118 -19.01 -3.34 22.36
C PRO A 118 -19.44 -2.16 21.48
N THR A 119 -20.65 -2.25 20.95
CA THR A 119 -21.33 -1.10 20.34
C THR A 119 -21.54 -0.05 21.43
N ASN A 120 -20.75 1.01 21.41
CA ASN A 120 -21.00 2.19 22.22
C ASN A 120 -22.26 2.89 21.67
N LYS A 121 -23.42 2.47 22.17
CA LYS A 121 -24.63 3.30 22.12
C LYS A 121 -24.54 4.30 23.27
N THR A 122 -24.05 5.49 23.01
CA THR A 122 -24.32 6.65 23.87
C THR A 122 -25.69 7.24 23.47
N ASP A 123 -26.74 6.76 24.13
CA ASP A 123 -27.96 7.50 24.19
C ASP A 123 -27.72 8.72 25.10
N ILE A 124 -27.63 9.89 24.50
CA ILE A 124 -27.69 11.16 25.22
C ILE A 124 -29.17 11.64 25.13
N LYS A 125 -29.80 11.69 26.28
CA LYS A 125 -31.06 12.40 26.50
C LYS A 125 -30.81 13.90 26.50
#